data_5d23c705a800487c14bd0c527ca698a6
#
_entry.id   5d23c705a800487c14bd0c527ca698a6
#
_cell.length_a   1.000
_cell.length_b   1.000
_cell.length_c   1.000
_cell.angle_alpha   90.00
_cell.angle_beta   90.00
_cell.angle_gamma   90.00
#
_symmetry.space_group_name_H-M   'P 1'
#
loop_
_entity.id
_entity.type
_entity.pdbx_description
1 polymer ?
#
loop_
_entity_poly.entity_id
_entity_poly.type
_entity_poly.pdbx_seq_one_letter_code
_entity_poly.pdbx_strand_id
1 'polypeptide(L)'
;MLLSSATMAQTLTRKAYPAPKVTPEVRRIRSAIKPMHVNEANVTLPEAVDNSKNKYFPPVINQDGGSCAQASSIGYVFTYEINRLLDRDASASADNRFAYKFSWNMLNDGEDQGGFAEQGFYLAQRYGMMTEADYGTSGIYQFRWASGYDKYLNAMRYRVKEILSFDAADLPSLKRWLYDAADGSAQGGLLTFSSQSTGWTINNNYNGPSNTGYHSLLTHLATSGAHAMTIVGYDDLVEFSDTDGKKHKGAFIVCNTWGTFSHDQGRFYLPYWFFTDHQHTDLVLSSKMQAVRVATYEPKVVFKVKLKYSSRNDLSFGTARRDNGNTSSTPQYNYAQAFFNAGGDYPMQGQFLGDDIEIAIDATVADAQPSDGEVYFIAVKKAAIGKTVGNGTVEAISLDDYRGETPVEHKCISSSFPTVVNPGITGFWVRPSDNRTDRYKLSASSYKYLENGTLSPRTFIVRTATGKAVKMSFGNLSSDGRTLNIRYK
;
A
#
# COMPACT_ATOMS: atom_id res chain seq x y z
N MET A 1 -42.38 -20.07 -21.41
CA MET A 1 -41.05 -20.69 -21.22
C MET A 1 -40.23 -19.77 -20.33
N LEU A 2 -40.25 -20.03 -19.05
CA LEU A 2 -39.46 -19.30 -18.06
C LEU A 2 -38.10 -20.00 -17.93
N LEU A 3 -37.05 -19.36 -18.43
CA LEU A 3 -35.67 -19.80 -18.21
C LEU A 3 -35.26 -19.41 -16.79
N SER A 4 -35.20 -20.37 -15.90
CA SER A 4 -34.61 -20.23 -14.59
C SER A 4 -33.09 -20.07 -14.75
N SER A 5 -32.58 -18.88 -14.46
CA SER A 5 -31.16 -18.64 -14.26
C SER A 5 -30.75 -19.29 -12.93
N ALA A 6 -30.27 -20.52 -13.00
CA ALA A 6 -29.57 -21.13 -11.87
C ALA A 6 -28.25 -20.39 -11.67
N THR A 7 -28.20 -19.52 -10.70
CA THR A 7 -26.95 -18.96 -10.18
C THR A 7 -26.17 -20.12 -9.56
N MET A 8 -25.18 -20.63 -10.28
CA MET A 8 -24.22 -21.55 -9.70
C MET A 8 -23.40 -20.78 -8.68
N ALA A 9 -23.78 -20.88 -7.42
CA ALA A 9 -22.90 -20.55 -6.31
C ALA A 9 -21.70 -21.50 -6.41
N GLN A 10 -20.59 -21.02 -6.98
CA GLN A 10 -19.31 -21.67 -6.83
C GLN A 10 -19.00 -21.70 -5.34
N THR A 11 -19.20 -22.87 -4.73
CA THR A 11 -18.61 -23.15 -3.42
C THR A 11 -17.11 -23.13 -3.64
N LEU A 12 -16.48 -21.98 -3.37
CA LEU A 12 -15.04 -21.85 -3.31
C LEU A 12 -14.57 -22.82 -2.24
N THR A 13 -14.14 -24.00 -2.65
CA THR A 13 -13.41 -24.92 -1.78
C THR A 13 -12.14 -24.18 -1.37
N ARG A 14 -12.11 -23.71 -0.10
CA ARG A 14 -10.98 -22.99 0.48
C ARG A 14 -9.77 -23.91 0.44
N LYS A 15 -8.87 -23.59 -0.45
CA LYS A 15 -7.65 -24.34 -0.67
C LYS A 15 -6.76 -24.10 0.54
N ALA A 16 -6.34 -25.16 1.22
CA ALA A 16 -5.30 -25.07 2.22
C ALA A 16 -3.98 -24.73 1.52
N TYR A 17 -3.38 -23.60 1.91
CA TYR A 17 -2.10 -23.19 1.37
C TYR A 17 -0.97 -23.73 2.25
N PRO A 18 0.12 -24.25 1.66
CA PRO A 18 1.31 -24.58 2.45
C PRO A 18 1.90 -23.29 3.04
N ALA A 19 2.62 -23.43 4.14
CA ALA A 19 3.36 -22.29 4.68
C ALA A 19 4.32 -21.73 3.63
N PRO A 20 4.33 -20.40 3.40
CA PRO A 20 5.19 -19.82 2.39
C PRO A 20 6.68 -19.99 2.76
N LYS A 21 7.54 -20.06 1.76
CA LYS A 21 8.99 -20.20 1.97
C LYS A 21 9.60 -18.90 2.48
N VAL A 22 10.42 -19.01 3.52
CA VAL A 22 11.18 -17.87 4.05
C VAL A 22 12.38 -17.60 3.13
N THR A 23 12.27 -16.60 2.29
CA THR A 23 13.32 -16.15 1.35
C THR A 23 14.38 -15.30 2.08
N PRO A 24 15.58 -15.06 1.47
CA PRO A 24 16.54 -14.10 2.01
C PRO A 24 15.96 -12.70 2.22
N GLU A 25 15.05 -12.27 1.34
CA GLU A 25 14.36 -10.98 1.46
C GLU A 25 13.45 -10.95 2.69
N VAL A 26 12.64 -11.97 2.91
CA VAL A 26 11.79 -12.09 4.11
C VAL A 26 12.65 -12.05 5.38
N ARG A 27 13.80 -12.75 5.40
CA ARG A 27 14.74 -12.68 6.53
C ARG A 27 15.26 -11.26 6.76
N ARG A 28 15.61 -10.55 5.70
CA ARG A 28 16.06 -9.15 5.77
C ARG A 28 14.96 -8.23 6.31
N ILE A 29 13.72 -8.39 5.85
CA ILE A 29 12.57 -7.63 6.37
C ILE A 29 12.42 -7.91 7.87
N ARG A 30 12.38 -9.18 8.27
CA ARG A 30 12.25 -9.59 9.69
C ARG A 30 13.33 -9.03 10.59
N SER A 31 14.58 -8.96 10.11
CA SER A 31 15.68 -8.40 10.91
C SER A 31 15.58 -6.89 11.15
N ALA A 32 14.77 -6.19 10.35
CA ALA A 32 14.51 -4.75 10.50
C ALA A 32 13.24 -4.44 11.30
N ILE A 33 12.46 -5.45 11.68
CA ILE A 33 11.26 -5.27 12.51
C ILE A 33 11.67 -4.92 13.93
N LYS A 34 11.05 -3.89 14.48
CA LYS A 34 11.33 -3.40 15.83
C LYS A 34 10.58 -4.27 16.88
N PRO A 35 11.28 -4.94 17.78
CA PRO A 35 10.63 -5.58 18.90
C PRO A 35 9.94 -4.54 19.78
N MET A 36 8.74 -4.88 20.27
CA MET A 36 7.96 -4.04 21.15
C MET A 36 7.65 -4.78 22.44
N HIS A 37 7.99 -4.16 23.54
CA HIS A 37 7.60 -4.56 24.89
C HIS A 37 7.15 -3.32 25.64
N VAL A 38 6.05 -3.40 26.36
CA VAL A 38 5.45 -2.27 27.06
C VAL A 38 5.53 -2.51 28.56
N ASN A 39 6.20 -1.63 29.28
CA ASN A 39 6.17 -1.65 30.75
C ASN A 39 4.77 -1.29 31.25
N GLU A 40 4.17 -2.18 32.01
CA GLU A 40 2.79 -2.04 32.52
C GLU A 40 2.61 -0.96 33.61
N ALA A 41 3.69 -0.41 34.12
CA ALA A 41 3.62 0.49 35.26
C ALA A 41 2.65 1.66 34.99
N ASN A 42 1.49 1.63 35.65
CA ASN A 42 0.53 2.71 35.84
C ASN A 42 -0.68 2.82 34.87
N VAL A 43 -1.04 1.78 34.10
CA VAL A 43 -2.29 1.81 33.33
C VAL A 43 -3.20 0.64 33.73
N THR A 44 -4.38 0.96 34.24
CA THR A 44 -5.44 -0.03 34.47
C THR A 44 -6.12 -0.34 33.11
N LEU A 45 -5.98 -1.58 32.66
CA LEU A 45 -6.63 -2.04 31.43
C LEU A 45 -8.10 -2.42 31.71
N PRO A 46 -9.04 -2.13 30.80
CA PRO A 46 -10.41 -2.65 30.90
C PRO A 46 -10.42 -4.18 30.73
N GLU A 47 -11.49 -4.83 31.20
CA GLU A 47 -11.67 -6.29 31.06
C GLU A 47 -11.88 -6.71 29.60
N ALA A 48 -12.31 -5.81 28.73
CA ALA A 48 -12.50 -6.09 27.32
C ALA A 48 -12.26 -4.86 26.44
N VAL A 49 -11.76 -5.12 25.23
CA VAL A 49 -11.60 -4.15 24.14
C VAL A 49 -12.04 -4.81 22.84
N ASP A 50 -12.77 -4.09 22.01
CA ASP A 50 -13.17 -4.56 20.68
C ASP A 50 -13.05 -3.43 19.64
N ASN A 51 -11.89 -3.32 19.04
CA ASN A 51 -11.57 -2.31 18.03
C ASN A 51 -12.29 -2.56 16.70
N SER A 52 -12.86 -3.75 16.49
CA SER A 52 -13.65 -4.02 15.29
C SER A 52 -15.00 -3.32 15.27
N LYS A 53 -15.39 -2.70 16.38
CA LYS A 53 -16.60 -1.84 16.50
C LYS A 53 -16.30 -0.36 16.26
N ASN A 54 -15.01 0.02 16.14
CA ASN A 54 -14.63 1.40 15.82
C ASN A 54 -14.92 1.72 14.37
N LYS A 55 -15.25 2.98 14.07
CA LYS A 55 -15.43 3.47 12.69
C LYS A 55 -14.19 3.28 11.80
N TYR A 56 -13.00 3.11 12.40
CA TYR A 56 -11.75 2.91 11.67
C TYR A 56 -11.61 1.49 11.10
N PHE A 57 -12.40 0.53 11.60
CA PHE A 57 -12.35 -0.85 11.15
C PHE A 57 -13.15 -1.04 9.86
N PRO A 58 -12.55 -1.62 8.79
CA PRO A 58 -13.25 -1.83 7.53
C PRO A 58 -14.27 -2.97 7.63
N PRO A 59 -15.20 -3.08 6.67
CA PRO A 59 -16.07 -4.25 6.54
C PRO A 59 -15.27 -5.55 6.50
N VAL A 60 -15.89 -6.63 7.01
CA VAL A 60 -15.24 -7.95 7.06
C VAL A 60 -14.89 -8.45 5.67
N ILE A 61 -13.60 -8.72 5.46
CA ILE A 61 -13.05 -9.13 4.17
C ILE A 61 -13.40 -10.60 3.89
N ASN A 62 -13.81 -10.87 2.66
CA ASN A 62 -13.82 -12.21 2.09
C ASN A 62 -12.65 -12.30 1.09
N GLN A 63 -11.51 -12.87 1.53
CA GLN A 63 -10.29 -12.91 0.74
C GLN A 63 -10.44 -13.73 -0.53
N ASP A 64 -9.64 -13.41 -1.53
CA ASP A 64 -9.45 -14.19 -2.74
C ASP A 64 -8.17 -15.05 -2.61
N GLY A 65 -8.28 -16.34 -2.92
CA GLY A 65 -7.11 -17.24 -2.98
C GLY A 65 -6.22 -17.21 -1.73
N GLY A 66 -4.91 -17.29 -1.92
CA GLY A 66 -3.86 -17.27 -0.88
C GLY A 66 -3.55 -15.90 -0.28
N SER A 67 -4.42 -14.93 -0.38
CA SER A 67 -4.15 -13.53 0.00
C SER A 67 -4.33 -13.21 1.50
N CYS A 68 -4.56 -14.19 2.38
CA CYS A 68 -4.88 -13.95 3.80
C CYS A 68 -3.88 -13.03 4.52
N ALA A 69 -2.58 -13.21 4.28
CA ALA A 69 -1.56 -12.39 4.89
C ALA A 69 -1.70 -10.90 4.53
N GLN A 70 -2.05 -10.60 3.28
CA GLN A 70 -2.27 -9.24 2.81
C GLN A 70 -3.64 -8.70 3.24
N ALA A 71 -4.67 -9.53 3.28
CA ALA A 71 -5.98 -9.17 3.79
C ALA A 71 -5.91 -8.79 5.28
N SER A 72 -5.15 -9.57 6.09
CA SER A 72 -4.93 -9.26 7.50
C SER A 72 -4.06 -8.00 7.67
N SER A 73 -2.89 -7.93 7.01
CA SER A 73 -1.93 -6.85 7.23
C SER A 73 -2.37 -5.53 6.59
N ILE A 74 -2.73 -5.53 5.31
CA ILE A 74 -3.09 -4.31 4.57
C ILE A 74 -4.59 -4.03 4.67
N GLY A 75 -5.41 -5.06 4.41
CA GLY A 75 -6.85 -4.90 4.41
C GLY A 75 -7.40 -4.48 5.77
N TYR A 76 -6.92 -5.08 6.87
CA TYR A 76 -7.36 -4.73 8.21
C TYR A 76 -6.39 -3.79 8.94
N VAL A 77 -5.17 -4.24 9.27
CA VAL A 77 -4.28 -3.49 10.18
C VAL A 77 -3.91 -2.14 9.59
N PHE A 78 -3.37 -2.09 8.38
CA PHE A 78 -2.96 -0.84 7.76
C PHE A 78 -4.15 0.11 7.49
N THR A 79 -5.28 -0.44 7.00
CA THR A 79 -6.51 0.33 6.79
C THR A 79 -6.99 0.96 8.10
N TYR A 80 -7.06 0.18 9.17
CA TYR A 80 -7.47 0.67 10.49
C TYR A 80 -6.54 1.78 10.99
N GLU A 81 -5.23 1.57 10.96
CA GLU A 81 -4.25 2.52 11.48
C GLU A 81 -4.24 3.84 10.71
N ILE A 82 -4.36 3.83 9.38
CA ILE A 82 -4.46 5.07 8.60
C ILE A 82 -5.77 5.80 8.89
N ASN A 83 -6.89 5.07 9.00
CA ASN A 83 -8.17 5.72 9.34
C ASN A 83 -8.17 6.26 10.77
N ARG A 84 -7.51 5.58 11.72
CA ARG A 84 -7.31 6.07 13.08
C ARG A 84 -6.47 7.35 13.09
N LEU A 85 -5.38 7.38 12.32
CA LEU A 85 -4.53 8.56 12.18
C LEU A 85 -5.28 9.77 11.59
N LEU A 86 -6.18 9.52 10.63
CA LEU A 86 -6.89 10.57 9.88
C LEU A 86 -8.32 10.81 10.36
N ASP A 87 -8.75 10.14 11.41
CA ASP A 87 -10.11 10.17 11.98
C ASP A 87 -11.23 9.92 10.95
N ARG A 88 -11.03 8.96 10.03
CA ARG A 88 -11.98 8.64 8.95
C ARG A 88 -12.76 7.36 9.24
N ASP A 89 -13.99 7.28 8.72
CA ASP A 89 -14.79 6.06 8.74
C ASP A 89 -14.39 5.15 7.56
N ALA A 90 -13.85 3.98 7.88
CA ALA A 90 -13.41 3.00 6.88
C ALA A 90 -14.56 2.44 6.02
N SER A 91 -15.78 2.42 6.54
CA SER A 91 -16.97 1.92 5.83
C SER A 91 -17.56 2.94 4.86
N ALA A 92 -17.29 4.24 5.08
CA ALA A 92 -17.94 5.33 4.36
C ALA A 92 -17.56 5.40 2.88
N SER A 93 -16.34 5.00 2.51
CA SER A 93 -15.86 5.09 1.12
C SER A 93 -14.80 4.04 0.81
N ALA A 94 -14.71 3.63 -0.45
CA ALA A 94 -13.62 2.82 -0.98
C ALA A 94 -12.25 3.57 -0.93
N ASP A 95 -12.25 4.89 -0.85
CA ASP A 95 -11.04 5.70 -0.65
C ASP A 95 -10.46 5.56 0.76
N ASN A 96 -11.28 5.12 1.71
CA ASN A 96 -10.85 4.90 3.09
C ASN A 96 -10.38 3.46 3.35
N ARG A 97 -10.42 2.58 2.37
CA ARG A 97 -9.95 1.19 2.47
C ARG A 97 -8.78 0.94 1.53
N PHE A 98 -7.78 0.22 2.01
CA PHE A 98 -6.60 -0.09 1.22
C PHE A 98 -6.70 -1.48 0.59
N ALA A 99 -6.40 -1.53 -0.70
CA ALA A 99 -6.55 -2.73 -1.51
C ALA A 99 -5.47 -3.77 -1.18
N TYR A 100 -5.79 -4.77 -0.36
CA TYR A 100 -4.88 -5.86 -0.05
C TYR A 100 -4.43 -6.64 -1.31
N LYS A 101 -5.23 -6.64 -2.36
CA LYS A 101 -4.89 -7.24 -3.66
C LYS A 101 -3.76 -6.50 -4.37
N PHE A 102 -3.60 -5.19 -4.14
CA PHE A 102 -2.49 -4.43 -4.68
C PHE A 102 -1.14 -4.99 -4.18
N SER A 103 -0.99 -5.20 -2.88
CA SER A 103 0.20 -5.82 -2.31
C SER A 103 0.31 -7.30 -2.68
N TRP A 104 -0.78 -8.06 -2.62
CA TRP A 104 -0.77 -9.47 -2.96
C TRP A 104 -0.30 -9.71 -4.40
N ASN A 105 -0.80 -8.95 -5.37
CA ASN A 105 -0.45 -9.09 -6.78
C ASN A 105 0.99 -8.66 -7.11
N MET A 106 1.64 -7.93 -6.21
CA MET A 106 3.07 -7.65 -6.29
C MET A 106 3.94 -8.76 -5.69
N LEU A 107 3.39 -9.58 -4.79
CA LEU A 107 4.13 -10.54 -3.98
C LEU A 107 3.90 -12.00 -4.35
N ASN A 108 2.88 -12.30 -5.14
CA ASN A 108 2.43 -13.68 -5.43
C ASN A 108 3.01 -14.27 -6.73
N ASP A 109 3.90 -13.56 -7.42
CA ASP A 109 4.46 -13.94 -8.71
C ASP A 109 3.42 -14.30 -9.80
N GLY A 110 2.21 -13.74 -9.67
CA GLY A 110 1.08 -14.03 -10.55
C GLY A 110 0.41 -15.38 -10.27
N GLU A 111 0.80 -16.07 -9.21
CA GLU A 111 0.26 -17.35 -8.80
C GLU A 111 -0.68 -17.22 -7.60
N ASP A 112 -1.58 -18.17 -7.44
CA ASP A 112 -2.43 -18.27 -6.26
C ASP A 112 -1.65 -18.90 -5.10
N GLN A 113 -0.80 -18.09 -4.45
CA GLN A 113 0.04 -18.52 -3.33
C GLN A 113 -0.04 -17.58 -2.14
N GLY A 114 0.31 -18.10 -0.96
CA GLY A 114 0.41 -17.34 0.26
C GLY A 114 1.66 -16.45 0.33
N GLY A 115 1.71 -15.61 1.35
CA GLY A 115 2.82 -14.72 1.68
C GLY A 115 2.89 -14.45 3.16
N PHE A 116 3.69 -13.46 3.55
CA PHE A 116 3.84 -13.01 4.93
C PHE A 116 3.30 -11.59 5.10
N ALA A 117 2.74 -11.31 6.27
CA ALA A 117 2.18 -10.00 6.61
C ALA A 117 3.23 -8.88 6.51
N GLU A 118 4.44 -9.14 6.99
CA GLU A 118 5.54 -8.19 6.97
C GLU A 118 5.98 -7.75 5.56
N GLN A 119 5.73 -8.57 4.54
CA GLN A 119 6.01 -8.19 3.16
C GLN A 119 5.06 -7.07 2.69
N GLY A 120 3.77 -7.15 3.02
CA GLY A 120 2.80 -6.10 2.74
C GLY A 120 3.14 -4.80 3.47
N PHE A 121 3.47 -4.89 4.76
CA PHE A 121 3.90 -3.73 5.53
C PHE A 121 5.18 -3.10 4.97
N TYR A 122 6.13 -3.90 4.52
CA TYR A 122 7.35 -3.41 3.88
C TYR A 122 7.07 -2.70 2.55
N LEU A 123 6.16 -3.22 1.72
CA LEU A 123 5.71 -2.52 0.51
C LEU A 123 5.06 -1.18 0.87
N ALA A 124 4.16 -1.17 1.88
CA ALA A 124 3.52 0.05 2.36
C ALA A 124 4.53 1.06 2.91
N GLN A 125 5.59 0.60 3.55
CA GLN A 125 6.66 1.46 4.04
C GLN A 125 7.43 2.14 2.90
N ARG A 126 7.66 1.43 1.80
CA ARG A 126 8.48 1.91 0.69
C ARG A 126 7.71 2.65 -0.38
N TYR A 127 6.55 2.15 -0.76
CA TYR A 127 5.81 2.62 -1.93
C TYR A 127 4.43 3.19 -1.59
N GLY A 128 3.95 2.96 -0.36
CA GLY A 128 2.58 3.23 0.00
C GLY A 128 1.61 2.16 -0.51
N MET A 129 0.30 2.41 -0.36
CA MET A 129 -0.75 1.47 -0.74
C MET A 129 -1.87 2.18 -1.49
N MET A 130 -2.33 1.57 -2.59
CA MET A 130 -3.52 2.04 -3.29
C MET A 130 -4.77 1.81 -2.44
N THR A 131 -5.70 2.75 -2.53
CA THR A 131 -7.05 2.55 -2.01
C THR A 131 -7.84 1.56 -2.89
N GLU A 132 -8.94 1.02 -2.38
CA GLU A 132 -9.85 0.20 -3.18
C GLU A 132 -10.48 1.01 -4.33
N ALA A 133 -10.67 2.32 -4.15
CA ALA A 133 -11.18 3.21 -5.21
C ALA A 133 -10.18 3.29 -6.38
N ASP A 134 -8.90 3.52 -6.09
CA ASP A 134 -7.86 3.63 -7.12
C ASP A 134 -7.54 2.28 -7.80
N TYR A 135 -7.46 1.21 -7.01
CA TYR A 135 -7.10 -0.12 -7.52
C TYR A 135 -8.25 -0.79 -8.26
N GLY A 136 -9.48 -0.62 -7.75
CA GLY A 136 -10.68 -1.32 -8.16
C GLY A 136 -10.78 -2.73 -7.59
N THR A 137 -12.00 -3.18 -7.36
CA THR A 137 -12.29 -4.44 -6.67
C THR A 137 -12.70 -5.57 -7.60
N SER A 138 -12.85 -5.32 -8.90
CA SER A 138 -13.41 -6.28 -9.84
C SER A 138 -12.47 -7.44 -10.14
N GLY A 139 -12.89 -8.64 -9.74
CA GLY A 139 -12.34 -9.92 -10.18
C GLY A 139 -11.20 -10.47 -9.33
N ILE A 140 -11.09 -11.81 -9.38
CA ILE A 140 -10.00 -12.61 -8.79
C ILE A 140 -8.82 -12.59 -9.76
N TYR A 141 -8.20 -11.44 -9.97
CA TYR A 141 -7.05 -11.39 -10.88
C TYR A 141 -5.77 -11.24 -10.07
N GLN A 142 -5.19 -12.37 -9.66
CA GLN A 142 -3.89 -12.42 -8.99
C GLN A 142 -2.72 -11.91 -9.85
N PHE A 143 -2.97 -11.61 -11.12
CA PHE A 143 -1.97 -11.08 -12.05
C PHE A 143 -2.04 -9.57 -12.19
N ARG A 144 -3.11 -8.92 -11.74
CA ARG A 144 -3.41 -7.53 -12.10
C ARG A 144 -2.47 -6.53 -11.43
N TRP A 145 -1.87 -5.67 -12.25
CA TRP A 145 -1.31 -4.40 -11.83
C TRP A 145 -2.15 -3.25 -12.37
N ALA A 146 -2.39 -2.24 -11.55
CA ALA A 146 -3.11 -1.06 -11.98
C ALA A 146 -2.22 -0.17 -12.85
N SER A 147 -2.82 0.51 -13.84
CA SER A 147 -2.18 1.55 -14.61
C SER A 147 -2.80 2.90 -14.28
N GLY A 148 -1.99 3.94 -14.19
CA GLY A 148 -2.40 5.32 -13.97
C GLY A 148 -1.48 6.04 -12.98
N TYR A 149 -0.84 7.11 -13.43
CA TYR A 149 0.09 7.91 -12.63
C TYR A 149 -0.52 8.36 -11.30
N ASP A 150 -1.72 8.93 -11.33
CA ASP A 150 -2.38 9.49 -10.14
C ASP A 150 -2.67 8.41 -9.08
N LYS A 151 -2.96 7.18 -9.49
CA LYS A 151 -3.19 6.05 -8.56
C LYS A 151 -1.96 5.72 -7.75
N TYR A 152 -0.80 5.66 -8.40
CA TYR A 152 0.50 5.43 -7.74
C TYR A 152 0.94 6.63 -6.91
N LEU A 153 0.70 7.85 -7.39
CA LEU A 153 0.97 9.09 -6.66
C LEU A 153 0.13 9.16 -5.37
N ASN A 154 -1.15 8.83 -5.45
CA ASN A 154 -2.04 8.76 -4.28
C ASN A 154 -1.59 7.68 -3.30
N ALA A 155 -1.20 6.51 -3.80
CA ALA A 155 -0.70 5.41 -2.96
C ALA A 155 0.51 5.84 -2.11
N MET A 156 1.42 6.64 -2.67
CA MET A 156 2.63 7.11 -1.96
C MET A 156 2.31 7.92 -0.70
N ARG A 157 1.12 8.51 -0.60
CA ARG A 157 0.72 9.39 0.51
C ARG A 157 0.48 8.65 1.82
N TYR A 158 0.32 7.35 1.78
CA TYR A 158 -0.03 6.51 2.92
C TYR A 158 1.07 5.49 3.18
N ARG A 159 1.80 5.65 4.28
CA ARG A 159 3.01 4.86 4.55
C ARG A 159 2.96 4.15 5.90
N VAL A 160 3.53 2.97 5.94
CA VAL A 160 4.00 2.39 7.20
C VAL A 160 5.26 3.15 7.63
N LYS A 161 5.26 3.68 8.84
CA LYS A 161 6.40 4.36 9.46
C LYS A 161 7.33 3.34 10.14
N GLU A 162 6.75 2.45 10.93
CA GLU A 162 7.47 1.40 11.67
C GLU A 162 6.67 0.10 11.63
N ILE A 163 7.38 -1.01 11.50
CA ILE A 163 6.81 -2.36 11.68
C ILE A 163 7.24 -2.82 13.07
N LEU A 164 6.26 -3.24 13.88
CA LEU A 164 6.45 -3.66 15.26
C LEU A 164 6.20 -5.16 15.39
N SER A 165 6.94 -5.81 16.29
CA SER A 165 6.76 -7.22 16.62
C SER A 165 6.60 -7.40 18.11
N PHE A 166 5.54 -8.06 18.53
CA PHE A 166 5.26 -8.42 19.91
C PHE A 166 5.49 -9.91 20.11
N ASP A 167 5.95 -10.30 21.28
CA ASP A 167 5.92 -11.70 21.71
C ASP A 167 4.46 -12.11 21.92
N ALA A 168 4.04 -13.22 21.34
CA ALA A 168 2.66 -13.67 21.43
C ALA A 168 2.25 -14.12 22.85
N ALA A 169 3.22 -14.45 23.71
CA ALA A 169 3.01 -14.77 25.12
C ALA A 169 3.03 -13.53 26.03
N ASP A 170 3.45 -12.37 25.53
CA ASP A 170 3.47 -11.11 26.30
C ASP A 170 2.08 -10.45 26.28
N LEU A 171 1.12 -11.09 26.98
CA LEU A 171 -0.27 -10.62 27.05
C LEU A 171 -0.37 -9.14 27.50
N PRO A 172 0.39 -8.67 28.49
CA PRO A 172 0.36 -7.28 28.90
C PRO A 172 0.64 -6.30 27.76
N SER A 173 1.73 -6.51 27.04
CA SER A 173 2.08 -5.65 25.90
C SER A 173 1.04 -5.71 24.77
N LEU A 174 0.50 -6.91 24.48
CA LEU A 174 -0.53 -7.09 23.47
C LEU A 174 -1.85 -6.37 23.86
N LYS A 175 -2.30 -6.55 25.09
CA LYS A 175 -3.51 -5.88 25.60
C LYS A 175 -3.33 -4.37 25.64
N ARG A 176 -2.15 -3.89 26.02
CA ARG A 176 -1.83 -2.46 26.02
C ARG A 176 -1.86 -1.87 24.60
N TRP A 177 -1.32 -2.58 23.62
CA TRP A 177 -1.44 -2.17 22.21
C TRP A 177 -2.89 -2.12 21.74
N LEU A 178 -3.68 -3.14 22.06
CA LEU A 178 -5.10 -3.21 21.70
C LEU A 178 -5.96 -2.16 22.41
N TYR A 179 -5.53 -1.66 23.58
CA TYR A 179 -6.27 -0.68 24.36
C TYR A 179 -5.98 0.77 23.90
N ASP A 180 -4.72 1.16 23.84
CA ASP A 180 -4.30 2.55 23.62
C ASP A 180 -3.09 2.69 22.68
N ALA A 181 -2.84 1.72 21.81
CA ALA A 181 -1.68 1.65 20.91
C ALA A 181 -0.32 1.78 21.63
N ALA A 182 -0.29 1.50 22.94
CA ALA A 182 0.89 1.63 23.82
C ALA A 182 1.51 3.05 23.82
N ASP A 183 0.73 4.06 23.50
CA ASP A 183 1.15 5.48 23.51
C ASP A 183 0.16 6.42 24.21
N GLY A 184 -0.90 5.87 24.82
CA GLY A 184 -1.93 6.62 25.49
C GLY A 184 -3.00 7.21 24.56
N SER A 185 -3.05 6.73 23.30
CA SER A 185 -4.11 7.11 22.36
C SER A 185 -5.50 6.73 22.89
N ALA A 186 -6.53 7.48 22.50
CA ALA A 186 -7.91 7.18 22.90
C ALA A 186 -8.46 5.86 22.32
N GLN A 187 -7.80 5.33 21.32
CA GLN A 187 -8.15 4.07 20.64
C GLN A 187 -6.89 3.24 20.42
N GLY A 188 -6.98 1.95 20.69
CA GLY A 188 -5.90 1.00 20.46
C GLY A 188 -5.67 0.66 19.00
N GLY A 189 -4.63 -0.13 18.76
CA GLY A 189 -4.29 -0.66 17.45
C GLY A 189 -4.79 -2.07 17.21
N LEU A 190 -4.41 -2.65 16.07
CA LEU A 190 -4.68 -4.04 15.70
C LEU A 190 -3.38 -4.82 15.58
N LEU A 191 -3.49 -6.16 15.59
CA LEU A 191 -2.34 -7.07 15.45
C LEU A 191 -2.64 -8.12 14.36
N THR A 192 -1.67 -8.41 13.51
CA THR A 192 -1.73 -9.57 12.61
C THR A 192 -0.91 -10.73 13.17
N PHE A 193 -1.38 -11.95 12.95
CA PHE A 193 -0.70 -13.18 13.33
C PHE A 193 -1.03 -14.29 12.34
N SER A 194 -0.35 -15.41 12.41
CA SER A 194 -0.63 -16.59 11.60
C SER A 194 -0.83 -17.84 12.45
N SER A 195 -1.68 -18.74 11.95
CA SER A 195 -1.98 -20.04 12.54
C SER A 195 -2.20 -21.06 11.45
N GLN A 196 -2.12 -22.34 11.79
CA GLN A 196 -2.71 -23.39 10.97
C GLN A 196 -4.24 -23.36 11.14
N SER A 197 -4.98 -23.68 10.08
CA SER A 197 -6.45 -23.56 10.08
C SER A 197 -7.20 -24.77 9.50
N THR A 198 -6.50 -25.72 8.88
CA THR A 198 -7.14 -26.91 8.33
C THR A 198 -7.43 -27.91 9.43
N GLY A 199 -8.72 -28.08 9.73
CA GLY A 199 -9.17 -29.02 10.76
C GLY A 199 -9.13 -28.47 12.19
N TRP A 200 -9.01 -27.16 12.38
CA TRP A 200 -9.27 -26.57 13.69
C TRP A 200 -10.72 -26.79 14.13
N THR A 201 -10.98 -26.74 15.42
CA THR A 201 -12.33 -26.87 15.98
C THR A 201 -12.76 -25.54 16.57
N ILE A 202 -13.88 -25.02 16.06
CA ILE A 202 -14.52 -23.81 16.58
C ILE A 202 -15.93 -24.17 17.03
N ASN A 203 -16.21 -23.94 18.30
CA ASN A 203 -17.56 -24.01 18.84
C ASN A 203 -18.31 -22.73 18.48
N ASN A 204 -19.25 -22.79 17.54
CA ASN A 204 -20.04 -21.64 17.09
C ASN A 204 -21.31 -21.41 17.98
N ASN A 205 -21.45 -22.12 19.08
CA ASN A 205 -22.55 -21.97 20.04
C ASN A 205 -22.00 -21.67 21.45
N TYR A 206 -20.89 -20.95 21.53
CA TYR A 206 -20.36 -20.49 22.80
C TYR A 206 -21.38 -19.58 23.50
N ASN A 207 -21.69 -19.88 24.74
CA ASN A 207 -22.64 -19.15 25.59
C ASN A 207 -22.10 -18.90 26.99
N GLY A 208 -20.77 -19.03 27.16
CA GLY A 208 -20.07 -18.74 28.41
C GLY A 208 -19.96 -17.23 28.68
N PRO A 209 -19.31 -16.86 29.79
CA PRO A 209 -19.11 -15.47 30.17
C PRO A 209 -18.38 -14.68 29.07
N SER A 210 -18.82 -13.45 28.82
CA SER A 210 -18.21 -12.55 27.86
C SER A 210 -18.73 -11.12 28.04
N ASN A 211 -17.87 -10.13 27.87
CA ASN A 211 -18.24 -8.72 27.79
C ASN A 211 -18.58 -8.28 26.34
N THR A 212 -18.13 -9.02 25.35
CA THR A 212 -18.23 -8.61 23.93
C THR A 212 -19.28 -9.38 23.14
N GLY A 213 -19.76 -10.52 23.67
CA GLY A 213 -20.96 -11.23 23.23
C GLY A 213 -20.80 -12.05 21.95
N TYR A 214 -19.59 -12.47 21.56
CA TYR A 214 -19.41 -13.39 20.44
C TYR A 214 -19.70 -14.83 20.83
N HIS A 215 -20.23 -15.62 19.89
CA HIS A 215 -20.66 -16.99 20.09
C HIS A 215 -19.75 -18.05 19.47
N SER A 216 -18.62 -17.65 18.91
CA SER A 216 -17.65 -18.56 18.32
C SER A 216 -16.36 -18.58 19.16
N LEU A 217 -15.93 -19.78 19.57
CA LEU A 217 -14.74 -20.00 20.39
C LEU A 217 -13.88 -21.11 19.77
N LEU A 218 -12.61 -20.83 19.49
CA LEU A 218 -11.66 -21.85 19.06
C LEU A 218 -11.31 -22.77 20.25
N THR A 219 -11.51 -24.07 20.07
CA THR A 219 -11.26 -25.09 21.11
C THR A 219 -10.08 -25.99 20.81
N HIS A 220 -9.69 -26.15 19.53
CA HIS A 220 -8.53 -26.92 19.14
C HIS A 220 -7.82 -26.26 17.95
N LEU A 221 -6.49 -26.17 18.03
CA LEU A 221 -5.64 -25.71 16.94
C LEU A 221 -5.54 -26.76 15.84
N ALA A 222 -5.37 -26.29 14.62
CA ALA A 222 -5.08 -27.13 13.45
C ALA A 222 -3.56 -27.41 13.37
N THR A 223 -3.20 -28.42 12.56
CA THR A 223 -1.80 -28.81 12.33
C THR A 223 -1.33 -28.55 10.89
N SER A 224 -2.19 -28.03 10.04
CA SER A 224 -1.88 -27.73 8.64
C SER A 224 -2.73 -26.58 8.09
N GLY A 225 -2.41 -26.08 6.91
CA GLY A 225 -3.14 -25.03 6.24
C GLY A 225 -2.82 -23.64 6.82
N ALA A 226 -1.65 -23.10 6.47
CA ALA A 226 -1.23 -21.78 6.94
C ALA A 226 -2.26 -20.68 6.61
N HIS A 227 -2.58 -19.87 7.61
CA HIS A 227 -3.57 -18.81 7.51
C HIS A 227 -3.19 -17.61 8.37
N ALA A 228 -3.37 -16.41 7.85
CA ALA A 228 -3.14 -15.18 8.59
C ALA A 228 -4.47 -14.49 8.92
N MET A 229 -4.56 -13.94 10.12
CA MET A 229 -5.75 -13.30 10.68
C MET A 229 -5.37 -12.07 11.51
N THR A 230 -6.40 -11.35 11.99
CA THR A 230 -6.20 -10.11 12.73
C THR A 230 -6.82 -10.20 14.12
N ILE A 231 -6.03 -9.91 15.15
CA ILE A 231 -6.54 -9.69 16.51
C ILE A 231 -7.04 -8.25 16.57
N VAL A 232 -8.32 -8.11 16.90
CA VAL A 232 -9.04 -6.82 16.95
C VAL A 232 -9.38 -6.39 18.38
N GLY A 233 -9.14 -7.25 19.36
CA GLY A 233 -9.45 -6.97 20.75
C GLY A 233 -9.20 -8.16 21.65
N TYR A 234 -9.74 -8.08 22.85
CA TYR A 234 -9.68 -9.13 23.86
C TYR A 234 -10.90 -9.07 24.80
N ASP A 235 -11.14 -10.18 25.51
CA ASP A 235 -12.18 -10.30 26.55
C ASP A 235 -11.70 -11.24 27.65
N ASP A 236 -11.46 -10.71 28.83
CA ASP A 236 -10.91 -11.45 29.99
C ASP A 236 -11.93 -12.34 30.66
N LEU A 237 -13.23 -12.18 30.39
CA LEU A 237 -14.27 -13.02 30.97
C LEU A 237 -14.47 -14.34 30.21
N VAL A 238 -14.03 -14.45 28.98
CA VAL A 238 -14.20 -15.67 28.18
C VAL A 238 -13.58 -16.86 28.90
N GLU A 239 -14.32 -17.93 29.08
CA GLU A 239 -13.85 -19.18 29.65
C GLU A 239 -13.61 -20.24 28.57
N PHE A 240 -12.49 -20.90 28.67
CA PHE A 240 -12.10 -22.02 27.83
C PHE A 240 -11.72 -23.22 28.71
N SER A 241 -12.10 -24.44 28.30
CA SER A 241 -11.63 -25.68 28.93
C SER A 241 -10.69 -26.41 27.99
N ASP A 242 -9.49 -26.74 28.46
CA ASP A 242 -8.52 -27.55 27.73
C ASP A 242 -8.96 -29.02 27.61
N THR A 243 -8.14 -29.84 26.98
CA THR A 243 -8.41 -31.27 26.78
C THR A 243 -8.53 -32.07 28.05
N ASP A 244 -7.93 -31.59 29.13
CA ASP A 244 -7.94 -32.22 30.47
C ASP A 244 -9.13 -31.71 31.32
N GLY A 245 -9.97 -30.82 30.75
CA GLY A 245 -11.12 -30.22 31.42
C GLY A 245 -10.76 -29.09 32.37
N LYS A 246 -9.50 -28.63 32.41
CA LYS A 246 -9.08 -27.50 33.22
C LYS A 246 -9.58 -26.18 32.57
N LYS A 247 -10.15 -25.33 33.40
CA LYS A 247 -10.64 -24.03 32.98
C LYS A 247 -9.54 -22.99 32.93
N HIS A 248 -9.54 -22.21 31.85
CA HIS A 248 -8.69 -21.05 31.62
C HIS A 248 -9.57 -19.83 31.31
N LYS A 249 -9.07 -18.64 31.61
CA LYS A 249 -9.79 -17.38 31.35
C LYS A 249 -9.06 -16.49 30.36
N GLY A 250 -9.84 -15.74 29.62
CA GLY A 250 -9.43 -14.72 28.69
C GLY A 250 -9.14 -15.24 27.30
N ALA A 251 -9.55 -14.44 26.32
CA ALA A 251 -9.32 -14.71 24.91
C ALA A 251 -9.09 -13.42 24.12
N PHE A 252 -8.35 -13.52 23.04
CA PHE A 252 -8.34 -12.52 22.00
C PHE A 252 -9.60 -12.63 21.14
N ILE A 253 -10.06 -11.48 20.60
CA ILE A 253 -11.08 -11.41 19.57
C ILE A 253 -10.36 -11.38 18.24
N VAL A 254 -10.58 -12.39 17.41
CA VAL A 254 -9.99 -12.53 16.08
C VAL A 254 -11.02 -12.17 15.03
N CYS A 255 -10.65 -11.34 14.07
CA CYS A 255 -11.37 -11.17 12.82
C CYS A 255 -10.70 -11.97 11.71
N ASN A 256 -11.47 -12.89 11.14
CA ASN A 256 -11.05 -13.74 10.03
C ASN A 256 -11.21 -12.99 8.68
N THR A 257 -10.56 -13.48 7.66
CA THR A 257 -10.63 -12.95 6.28
C THR A 257 -11.54 -13.77 5.36
N TRP A 258 -12.50 -14.49 5.95
CA TRP A 258 -13.38 -15.42 5.25
C TRP A 258 -14.85 -14.94 5.16
N GLY A 259 -15.06 -13.64 5.23
CA GLY A 259 -16.39 -13.04 5.13
C GLY A 259 -17.24 -13.18 6.39
N THR A 260 -18.37 -12.49 6.39
CA THR A 260 -19.31 -12.46 7.54
C THR A 260 -20.06 -13.77 7.75
N PHE A 261 -20.05 -14.67 6.77
CA PHE A 261 -20.70 -15.97 6.89
C PHE A 261 -19.85 -17.00 7.65
N SER A 262 -18.58 -16.68 7.97
CA SER A 262 -17.72 -17.53 8.79
C SER A 262 -17.86 -17.15 10.28
N HIS A 263 -17.92 -18.13 11.15
CA HIS A 263 -17.98 -17.96 12.59
C HIS A 263 -19.12 -17.01 13.03
N ASP A 264 -18.89 -16.15 14.00
CA ASP A 264 -19.85 -15.12 14.40
C ASP A 264 -19.57 -13.82 13.61
N GLN A 265 -20.20 -13.69 12.43
CA GLN A 265 -20.00 -12.56 11.50
C GLN A 265 -18.51 -12.27 11.21
N GLY A 266 -17.74 -13.32 10.98
CA GLY A 266 -16.31 -13.26 10.71
C GLY A 266 -15.41 -13.22 11.94
N ARG A 267 -15.95 -13.32 13.16
CA ARG A 267 -15.20 -13.19 14.40
C ARG A 267 -15.29 -14.44 15.25
N PHE A 268 -14.26 -14.66 16.08
CA PHE A 268 -14.23 -15.73 17.08
C PHE A 268 -13.26 -15.40 18.21
N TYR A 269 -13.46 -16.05 19.35
CA TYR A 269 -12.52 -15.99 20.46
C TYR A 269 -11.37 -16.99 20.28
N LEU A 270 -10.15 -16.51 20.51
CA LEU A 270 -8.92 -17.31 20.53
C LEU A 270 -8.34 -17.26 21.96
N PRO A 271 -8.49 -18.31 22.77
CA PRO A 271 -8.01 -18.31 24.16
C PRO A 271 -6.54 -17.95 24.29
N TYR A 272 -6.20 -17.12 25.30
CA TYR A 272 -4.81 -16.76 25.61
C TYR A 272 -3.95 -17.99 25.87
N TRP A 273 -4.55 -19.02 26.44
CA TRP A 273 -3.89 -20.28 26.78
C TRP A 273 -3.12 -20.87 25.62
N PHE A 274 -3.60 -20.74 24.38
CA PHE A 274 -2.91 -21.24 23.21
C PHE A 274 -1.56 -20.54 22.95
N PHE A 275 -1.41 -19.29 23.38
CA PHE A 275 -0.16 -18.53 23.23
C PHE A 275 0.78 -18.68 24.43
N THR A 276 0.24 -18.94 25.60
CA THR A 276 1.01 -19.07 26.85
C THR A 276 1.43 -20.51 27.15
N ASP A 277 0.80 -21.49 26.49
CA ASP A 277 1.19 -22.89 26.59
C ASP A 277 2.34 -23.20 25.62
N HIS A 278 3.51 -23.50 26.18
CA HIS A 278 4.74 -23.77 25.41
C HIS A 278 4.74 -25.09 24.61
N GLN A 279 3.62 -25.81 24.53
CA GLN A 279 3.50 -27.03 23.72
C GLN A 279 3.32 -26.74 22.23
N HIS A 280 3.08 -25.48 21.86
CA HIS A 280 2.89 -25.11 20.45
C HIS A 280 4.19 -24.67 19.78
N THR A 281 4.33 -25.06 18.52
CA THR A 281 5.44 -24.63 17.67
C THR A 281 5.02 -23.41 16.84
N ASP A 282 5.97 -22.57 16.44
CA ASP A 282 5.74 -21.46 15.51
C ASP A 282 5.05 -21.86 14.19
N LEU A 283 5.10 -23.13 13.83
CA LEU A 283 4.43 -23.65 12.64
C LEU A 283 2.92 -23.79 12.83
N VAL A 284 2.47 -24.01 14.06
CA VAL A 284 1.04 -24.17 14.39
C VAL A 284 0.38 -22.85 14.70
N LEU A 285 1.04 -22.02 15.50
CA LEU A 285 0.61 -20.69 15.91
C LEU A 285 1.84 -19.81 16.06
N SER A 286 1.84 -18.65 15.42
CA SER A 286 3.03 -17.78 15.45
C SER A 286 3.38 -17.31 16.86
N SER A 287 4.66 -17.39 17.23
CA SER A 287 5.18 -16.84 18.48
C SER A 287 5.32 -15.32 18.48
N LYS A 288 5.10 -14.70 17.33
CA LYS A 288 5.17 -13.25 17.15
C LYS A 288 3.90 -12.73 16.49
N MET A 289 3.43 -11.60 17.00
CA MET A 289 2.36 -10.81 16.40
C MET A 289 2.93 -9.50 15.88
N GLN A 290 2.37 -8.97 14.81
CA GLN A 290 2.88 -7.76 14.19
C GLN A 290 1.83 -6.66 14.17
N ALA A 291 2.31 -5.44 14.32
CA ALA A 291 1.55 -4.22 14.17
C ALA A 291 2.36 -3.18 13.40
N VAL A 292 1.74 -2.04 13.10
CA VAL A 292 2.42 -0.93 12.45
C VAL A 292 2.08 0.40 13.08
N ARG A 293 3.03 1.32 13.06
CA ARG A 293 2.76 2.75 13.12
C ARG A 293 2.76 3.29 11.72
N VAL A 294 1.83 4.18 11.43
CA VAL A 294 1.64 4.75 10.09
C VAL A 294 1.88 6.25 10.09
N ALA A 295 2.07 6.81 8.92
CA ALA A 295 2.19 8.23 8.69
C ALA A 295 1.65 8.60 7.30
N THR A 296 1.25 9.85 7.14
CA THR A 296 1.09 10.43 5.81
C THR A 296 2.45 10.84 5.26
N TYR A 297 2.56 10.82 3.95
CA TYR A 297 3.75 11.21 3.22
C TYR A 297 3.37 12.12 2.05
N GLU A 298 4.15 13.12 1.79
CA GLU A 298 3.98 14.00 0.63
C GLU A 298 5.17 13.85 -0.31
N PRO A 299 5.02 13.14 -1.44
CA PRO A 299 6.04 13.09 -2.45
C PRO A 299 6.27 14.49 -3.03
N LYS A 300 7.52 14.91 -3.13
CA LYS A 300 7.91 16.25 -3.60
C LYS A 300 8.43 16.24 -5.01
N VAL A 301 9.02 15.14 -5.45
CA VAL A 301 9.54 14.97 -6.81
C VAL A 301 9.25 13.56 -7.26
N VAL A 302 8.51 13.41 -8.37
CA VAL A 302 7.99 12.12 -8.80
C VAL A 302 8.20 11.92 -10.29
N PHE A 303 8.78 10.81 -10.68
CA PHE A 303 8.80 10.41 -12.08
C PHE A 303 7.46 9.83 -12.51
N LYS A 304 6.95 10.33 -13.63
CA LYS A 304 5.89 9.71 -14.40
C LYS A 304 6.51 8.87 -15.50
N VAL A 305 6.24 7.58 -15.47
CA VAL A 305 6.82 6.63 -16.42
C VAL A 305 5.71 5.89 -17.14
N LYS A 306 5.69 5.99 -18.46
CA LYS A 306 4.84 5.17 -19.33
C LYS A 306 5.73 4.19 -20.08
N LEU A 307 5.41 2.90 -19.95
CA LEU A 307 6.17 1.86 -20.61
C LEU A 307 5.25 0.75 -21.11
N LYS A 308 5.77 -0.01 -22.08
CA LYS A 308 5.15 -1.19 -22.66
C LYS A 308 6.14 -2.33 -22.58
N TYR A 309 5.81 -3.40 -21.81
CA TYR A 309 6.75 -4.47 -21.57
C TYR A 309 6.04 -5.80 -21.31
N SER A 310 6.57 -6.88 -21.90
CA SER A 310 5.88 -8.17 -21.94
C SER A 310 6.09 -9.05 -20.70
N SER A 311 7.11 -8.78 -19.85
CA SER A 311 7.39 -9.54 -18.63
C SER A 311 7.86 -8.64 -17.50
N ARG A 312 6.93 -8.17 -16.66
CA ARG A 312 7.22 -7.25 -15.55
C ARG A 312 8.22 -7.81 -14.54
N ASN A 313 8.32 -9.14 -14.43
CA ASN A 313 9.26 -9.79 -13.51
C ASN A 313 10.74 -9.52 -13.85
N ASP A 314 11.04 -9.14 -15.08
CA ASP A 314 12.40 -8.78 -15.52
C ASP A 314 12.82 -7.38 -15.06
N LEU A 315 11.85 -6.53 -14.68
CA LEU A 315 12.11 -5.11 -14.49
C LEU A 315 12.26 -4.72 -13.02
N SER A 316 13.16 -3.79 -12.80
CA SER A 316 13.23 -2.97 -11.59
C SER A 316 13.57 -1.53 -11.96
N PHE A 317 13.16 -0.60 -11.10
CA PHE A 317 13.38 0.83 -11.31
C PHE A 317 14.23 1.39 -10.19
N GLY A 318 15.07 2.36 -10.51
CA GLY A 318 15.84 3.06 -9.51
C GLY A 318 15.91 4.54 -9.83
N THR A 319 15.85 5.39 -8.79
CA THR A 319 15.95 6.83 -8.91
C THR A 319 17.20 7.35 -8.21
N ALA A 320 17.75 8.45 -8.72
CA ALA A 320 18.86 9.13 -8.10
C ALA A 320 18.81 10.64 -8.41
N ARG A 321 19.49 11.45 -7.59
CA ARG A 321 19.63 12.88 -7.79
C ARG A 321 21.10 13.29 -7.72
N ARG A 322 21.44 14.38 -8.39
CA ARG A 322 22.72 15.06 -8.33
C ARG A 322 22.51 16.57 -8.43
N ASP A 323 23.30 17.35 -7.73
CA ASP A 323 23.13 18.82 -7.63
C ASP A 323 24.13 19.64 -8.47
N ASN A 324 25.08 18.98 -9.16
CA ASN A 324 26.16 19.65 -9.85
C ASN A 324 26.03 19.73 -11.39
N GLY A 325 24.82 19.45 -11.91
CA GLY A 325 24.53 19.48 -13.35
C GLY A 325 25.19 18.38 -14.19
N ASN A 326 25.95 17.49 -13.59
CA ASN A 326 26.65 16.42 -14.30
C ASN A 326 25.68 15.28 -14.66
N THR A 327 25.53 15.03 -15.96
CA THR A 327 24.69 13.94 -16.50
C THR A 327 25.52 12.69 -16.85
N SER A 328 26.87 12.77 -16.82
CA SER A 328 27.71 11.63 -17.06
C SER A 328 28.03 10.88 -15.78
N SER A 329 28.27 9.59 -15.88
CA SER A 329 28.72 8.67 -14.83
C SER A 329 27.72 8.34 -13.69
N THR A 330 28.08 7.36 -12.89
CA THR A 330 27.30 6.73 -11.84
C THR A 330 26.78 7.76 -10.83
N PRO A 331 25.47 7.88 -10.64
CA PRO A 331 24.90 8.76 -9.62
C PRO A 331 25.38 8.35 -8.23
N GLN A 332 25.72 9.31 -7.39
CA GLN A 332 26.21 9.06 -6.02
C GLN A 332 25.11 8.74 -5.02
N TYR A 333 23.83 8.60 -5.43
CA TYR A 333 22.70 8.69 -4.54
C TYR A 333 21.79 7.47 -4.49
N ASN A 334 21.08 7.41 -3.36
CA ASN A 334 20.14 6.42 -2.91
C ASN A 334 19.22 5.89 -4.00
N TYR A 335 19.46 4.67 -4.38
CA TYR A 335 18.52 3.90 -5.14
C TYR A 335 17.28 3.63 -4.27
N ALA A 336 16.23 4.39 -4.43
CA ALA A 336 14.92 3.89 -4.11
C ALA A 336 14.54 2.92 -5.23
N GLN A 337 14.76 1.62 -5.02
CA GLN A 337 14.29 0.63 -5.97
C GLN A 337 12.77 0.53 -5.84
N ALA A 338 12.06 0.69 -6.95
CA ALA A 338 10.63 0.47 -7.05
C ALA A 338 10.36 -0.74 -7.94
N PHE A 339 9.36 -1.56 -7.57
CA PHE A 339 8.89 -2.66 -8.39
C PHE A 339 10.00 -3.66 -8.80
N PHE A 340 10.63 -4.25 -7.80
CA PHE A 340 11.69 -5.24 -8.04
C PHE A 340 11.15 -6.50 -8.66
N ASN A 341 11.50 -6.84 -9.87
CA ASN A 341 11.33 -8.18 -10.43
C ASN A 341 10.15 -8.93 -9.81
N ALA A 342 8.99 -8.28 -9.79
CA ALA A 342 7.84 -8.69 -8.98
C ALA A 342 6.61 -8.94 -9.85
N GLY A 343 5.64 -9.68 -9.29
CA GLY A 343 4.34 -9.91 -9.91
C GLY A 343 4.32 -10.94 -11.02
N GLY A 344 5.37 -11.73 -11.16
CA GLY A 344 5.44 -12.85 -12.09
C GLY A 344 5.74 -12.50 -13.56
N ASP A 345 5.90 -13.52 -14.36
CA ASP A 345 6.26 -13.44 -15.79
C ASP A 345 5.02 -13.14 -16.66
N TYR A 346 4.47 -11.94 -16.51
CA TYR A 346 3.26 -11.47 -17.18
C TYR A 346 3.48 -10.07 -17.77
N PRO A 347 2.69 -9.67 -18.78
CA PRO A 347 2.64 -8.29 -19.25
C PRO A 347 2.39 -7.30 -18.10
N MET A 348 2.72 -6.04 -18.28
CA MET A 348 2.78 -5.04 -17.21
C MET A 348 1.49 -4.91 -16.38
N GLN A 349 0.32 -5.00 -16.99
CA GLN A 349 -0.95 -4.93 -16.25
C GLN A 349 -1.47 -6.30 -15.78
N GLY A 350 -1.07 -7.39 -16.42
CA GLY A 350 -1.48 -8.77 -16.08
C GLY A 350 -1.80 -9.63 -17.28
N GLN A 351 -2.21 -10.87 -17.04
CA GLN A 351 -2.34 -11.90 -18.10
C GLN A 351 -3.32 -11.52 -19.22
N PHE A 352 -4.43 -10.86 -18.88
CA PHE A 352 -5.50 -10.50 -19.82
C PHE A 352 -5.63 -9.00 -20.05
N LEU A 353 -4.68 -8.23 -19.55
CA LEU A 353 -4.61 -6.79 -19.65
C LEU A 353 -3.40 -6.40 -20.50
N GLY A 354 -3.30 -5.12 -20.85
CA GLY A 354 -2.25 -4.65 -21.74
C GLY A 354 -0.82 -4.82 -21.21
N ASP A 355 0.13 -4.76 -22.13
CA ASP A 355 1.56 -4.71 -21.85
C ASP A 355 2.09 -3.28 -21.62
N ASP A 356 1.22 -2.26 -21.75
CA ASP A 356 1.48 -0.87 -21.38
C ASP A 356 1.05 -0.60 -19.93
N ILE A 357 1.77 0.28 -19.26
CA ILE A 357 1.46 0.77 -17.93
C ILE A 357 1.95 2.20 -17.75
N GLU A 358 1.23 2.98 -16.96
CA GLU A 358 1.67 4.26 -16.44
C GLU A 358 1.81 4.19 -14.92
N ILE A 359 2.98 4.51 -14.39
CA ILE A 359 3.31 4.44 -12.98
C ILE A 359 3.95 5.73 -12.49
N ALA A 360 3.85 6.00 -11.19
CA ALA A 360 4.61 7.03 -10.52
C ALA A 360 5.75 6.41 -9.70
N ILE A 361 6.92 7.01 -9.73
CA ILE A 361 8.09 6.56 -8.98
C ILE A 361 8.66 7.73 -8.19
N ASP A 362 8.72 7.58 -6.88
CA ASP A 362 9.20 8.58 -5.94
C ASP A 362 10.70 8.85 -6.15
N ALA A 363 11.05 10.11 -6.39
CA ALA A 363 12.41 10.60 -6.47
C ALA A 363 12.70 11.69 -5.44
N THR A 364 11.85 11.80 -4.43
CA THR A 364 12.00 12.78 -3.35
C THR A 364 13.25 12.49 -2.55
N VAL A 365 14.08 13.49 -2.40
CA VAL A 365 15.23 13.50 -1.46
C VAL A 365 14.81 14.37 -0.29
N ALA A 366 14.88 13.82 0.91
CA ALA A 366 14.49 14.53 2.13
C ALA A 366 15.29 15.86 2.23
N ASP A 367 14.59 16.93 2.59
CA ASP A 367 15.13 18.28 2.81
C ASP A 367 15.83 18.92 1.61
N ALA A 368 15.79 18.30 0.42
CA ALA A 368 16.43 18.83 -0.76
C ALA A 368 15.65 20.01 -1.36
N GLN A 369 16.30 21.16 -1.38
CA GLN A 369 15.77 22.35 -2.03
C GLN A 369 16.01 22.33 -3.55
N PRO A 370 15.15 23.02 -4.34
CA PRO A 370 15.43 23.23 -5.76
C PRO A 370 16.79 23.91 -5.98
N SER A 371 17.54 23.43 -6.96
CA SER A 371 18.78 24.09 -7.39
C SER A 371 18.91 24.09 -8.91
N ASP A 372 19.59 25.09 -9.47
CA ASP A 372 19.76 25.21 -10.93
C ASP A 372 20.65 24.09 -11.50
N GLY A 373 21.45 23.44 -10.67
CA GLY A 373 22.31 22.33 -11.06
C GLY A 373 21.73 20.94 -10.81
N GLU A 374 20.48 20.83 -10.35
CA GLU A 374 19.91 19.52 -10.04
C GLU A 374 19.58 18.70 -11.28
N VAL A 375 19.91 17.43 -11.20
CA VAL A 375 19.60 16.42 -12.23
C VAL A 375 19.01 15.21 -11.53
N TYR A 376 17.85 14.78 -11.99
CA TYR A 376 17.19 13.56 -11.54
C TYR A 376 17.40 12.45 -12.56
N PHE A 377 17.72 11.27 -12.05
CA PHE A 377 17.96 10.08 -12.86
C PHE A 377 16.92 9.03 -12.57
N ILE A 378 16.48 8.33 -13.60
CA ILE A 378 15.72 7.11 -13.48
C ILE A 378 16.35 6.02 -14.33
N ALA A 379 16.52 4.86 -13.74
CA ALA A 379 17.05 3.66 -14.38
C ALA A 379 15.95 2.61 -14.47
N VAL A 380 15.71 2.10 -15.68
CA VAL A 380 14.96 0.89 -15.92
C VAL A 380 15.97 -0.24 -16.06
N LYS A 381 16.06 -1.09 -15.05
CA LYS A 381 16.98 -2.21 -15.02
C LYS A 381 16.27 -3.48 -15.46
N LYS A 382 16.77 -4.08 -16.52
CA LYS A 382 16.33 -5.39 -17.01
C LYS A 382 17.29 -6.46 -16.51
N ALA A 383 16.77 -7.39 -15.72
CA ALA A 383 17.51 -8.57 -15.29
C ALA A 383 16.70 -9.79 -15.74
N ALA A 384 17.31 -10.68 -16.50
CA ALA A 384 16.67 -11.95 -16.89
C ALA A 384 16.56 -12.87 -15.67
N ILE A 385 15.46 -12.77 -14.92
CA ILE A 385 15.19 -13.59 -13.73
C ILE A 385 14.08 -14.61 -14.04
N GLY A 386 13.20 -14.29 -14.98
CA GLY A 386 12.10 -15.15 -15.42
C GLY A 386 12.52 -16.25 -16.38
N LYS A 387 11.61 -17.18 -16.62
CA LYS A 387 11.77 -18.25 -17.65
C LYS A 387 11.71 -17.68 -19.07
N THR A 388 11.07 -16.54 -19.23
CA THR A 388 10.87 -15.83 -20.50
C THR A 388 11.56 -14.49 -20.41
N VAL A 389 12.44 -14.19 -21.35
CA VAL A 389 13.06 -12.87 -21.47
C VAL A 389 12.04 -11.91 -22.08
N GLY A 390 11.55 -10.95 -21.29
CA GLY A 390 10.65 -9.92 -21.75
C GLY A 390 11.31 -8.94 -22.71
N ASN A 391 10.48 -8.23 -23.46
CA ASN A 391 10.89 -7.13 -24.33
C ASN A 391 9.86 -6.00 -24.26
N GLY A 392 10.28 -4.81 -24.64
CA GLY A 392 9.42 -3.65 -24.69
C GLY A 392 10.17 -2.34 -24.70
N THR A 393 9.44 -1.27 -24.50
CA THR A 393 9.87 0.10 -24.67
C THR A 393 9.40 0.98 -23.53
N VAL A 394 10.20 1.97 -23.19
CA VAL A 394 9.75 3.13 -22.43
C VAL A 394 9.14 4.11 -23.40
N GLU A 395 7.86 4.42 -23.23
CA GLU A 395 7.07 5.25 -24.14
C GLU A 395 7.17 6.74 -23.81
N ALA A 396 7.30 7.08 -22.53
CA ALA A 396 7.48 8.45 -22.08
C ALA A 396 8.04 8.48 -20.65
N ILE A 397 8.78 9.53 -20.34
CA ILE A 397 9.20 9.90 -19.00
C ILE A 397 9.02 11.40 -18.81
N SER A 398 8.45 11.80 -17.70
CA SER A 398 8.50 13.17 -17.18
C SER A 398 8.77 13.15 -15.69
N LEU A 399 9.09 14.31 -15.13
CA LEU A 399 9.34 14.51 -13.71
C LEU A 399 8.41 15.60 -13.22
N ASP A 400 7.54 15.27 -12.28
CA ASP A 400 6.67 16.25 -11.62
C ASP A 400 7.34 16.75 -10.35
N ASP A 401 7.52 18.06 -10.26
CA ASP A 401 8.10 18.77 -9.11
C ASP A 401 6.98 19.46 -8.32
N TYR A 402 6.73 18.98 -7.09
CA TYR A 402 5.73 19.48 -6.16
C TYR A 402 6.33 20.38 -5.07
N ARG A 403 7.60 20.76 -5.15
CA ARG A 403 8.28 21.60 -4.15
C ARG A 403 7.86 23.07 -4.19
N GLY A 404 7.32 23.52 -5.31
CA GLY A 404 6.80 24.87 -5.48
C GLY A 404 5.32 25.02 -5.08
N GLU A 405 4.79 26.22 -5.15
CA GLU A 405 3.35 26.49 -4.89
C GLU A 405 2.42 25.76 -5.89
N THR A 406 2.90 25.55 -7.11
CA THR A 406 2.19 24.80 -8.15
C THR A 406 3.10 23.71 -8.68
N PRO A 407 2.57 22.49 -8.93
CA PRO A 407 3.34 21.43 -9.54
C PRO A 407 3.85 21.82 -10.93
N VAL A 408 5.08 21.43 -11.24
CA VAL A 408 5.71 21.68 -12.54
C VAL A 408 6.11 20.36 -13.16
N GLU A 409 5.64 20.07 -14.37
CA GLU A 409 6.08 18.92 -15.14
C GLU A 409 7.31 19.26 -15.97
N HIS A 410 8.38 18.47 -15.81
CA HIS A 410 9.62 18.56 -16.59
C HIS A 410 9.74 17.36 -17.52
N LYS A 411 9.76 17.59 -18.81
CA LYS A 411 9.89 16.51 -19.80
C LYS A 411 11.30 15.95 -19.83
N CYS A 412 11.43 14.66 -19.99
CA CYS A 412 12.70 14.02 -20.27
C CYS A 412 13.13 14.30 -21.72
N ILE A 413 14.22 15.02 -21.89
CA ILE A 413 14.82 15.33 -23.19
C ILE A 413 16.15 14.57 -23.42
N SER A 414 16.55 13.75 -22.46
CA SER A 414 17.80 12.96 -22.55
C SER A 414 17.72 11.79 -23.51
N SER A 415 16.50 11.48 -24.02
CA SER A 415 16.29 10.38 -24.95
C SER A 415 15.11 10.65 -25.89
N SER A 416 15.09 9.97 -27.01
CA SER A 416 13.93 9.93 -27.91
C SER A 416 13.02 8.78 -27.49
N PHE A 417 11.72 9.02 -27.47
CA PHE A 417 10.74 8.00 -27.16
C PHE A 417 9.99 7.53 -28.41
N PRO A 418 9.61 6.25 -28.52
CA PRO A 418 9.88 5.17 -27.56
C PRO A 418 11.34 4.72 -27.54
N THR A 419 11.86 4.37 -26.35
CA THR A 419 13.20 3.83 -26.16
C THR A 419 13.14 2.35 -25.80
N VAL A 420 13.89 1.49 -26.51
CA VAL A 420 13.95 0.05 -26.25
C VAL A 420 14.61 -0.22 -24.89
N VAL A 421 14.01 -1.09 -24.08
CA VAL A 421 14.61 -1.57 -22.83
C VAL A 421 15.65 -2.65 -23.12
N ASN A 422 16.92 -2.27 -23.04
CA ASN A 422 18.03 -3.18 -23.30
C ASN A 422 18.42 -3.99 -22.05
N PRO A 423 19.10 -5.15 -22.21
CA PRO A 423 19.70 -5.86 -21.08
C PRO A 423 20.60 -4.95 -20.25
N GLY A 424 20.54 -5.10 -18.92
CA GLY A 424 21.24 -4.23 -17.99
C GLY A 424 20.42 -2.98 -17.64
N ILE A 425 21.01 -1.81 -17.78
CA ILE A 425 20.39 -0.53 -17.36
C ILE A 425 20.10 0.32 -18.59
N THR A 426 18.85 0.70 -18.76
CA THR A 426 18.42 1.79 -19.65
C THR A 426 18.15 3.01 -18.76
N GLY A 427 19.02 4.00 -18.85
CA GLY A 427 19.00 5.16 -17.97
C GLY A 427 18.45 6.41 -18.68
N PHE A 428 17.75 7.22 -17.92
CA PHE A 428 17.21 8.51 -18.36
C PHE A 428 17.54 9.57 -17.30
N TRP A 429 17.59 10.82 -17.70
CA TRP A 429 17.72 11.91 -16.77
C TRP A 429 16.85 13.10 -17.15
N VAL A 430 16.44 13.85 -16.14
CA VAL A 430 15.70 15.11 -16.27
C VAL A 430 16.45 16.18 -15.50
N ARG A 431 16.74 17.28 -16.16
CA ARG A 431 17.28 18.48 -15.52
C ARG A 431 16.17 19.53 -15.51
N PRO A 432 15.63 19.88 -14.33
CA PRO A 432 14.52 20.83 -14.23
C PRO A 432 14.79 22.19 -14.88
N SER A 433 16.05 22.65 -14.87
CA SER A 433 16.45 23.90 -15.51
C SER A 433 16.39 23.90 -17.04
N ASP A 434 16.47 22.72 -17.69
CA ASP A 434 16.53 22.64 -19.16
C ASP A 434 15.18 22.79 -19.85
N ASN A 435 14.10 22.51 -19.14
CA ASN A 435 12.78 22.37 -19.74
C ASN A 435 11.67 22.87 -18.81
N ARG A 436 11.85 24.08 -18.29
CA ARG A 436 10.78 24.75 -17.57
C ARG A 436 9.70 25.18 -18.57
N THR A 437 8.60 24.45 -18.63
CA THR A 437 7.34 25.03 -19.03
C THR A 437 6.84 25.82 -17.82
N ASP A 438 7.33 27.04 -17.66
CA ASP A 438 6.83 27.95 -16.65
C ASP A 438 5.34 28.13 -16.90
N ARG A 439 4.47 27.51 -16.09
CA ARG A 439 3.07 27.87 -16.04
C ARG A 439 3.00 29.22 -15.33
N TYR A 440 2.99 30.27 -16.11
CA TYR A 440 2.93 31.62 -15.58
C TYR A 440 1.64 31.80 -14.80
N LYS A 441 1.76 32.03 -13.49
CA LYS A 441 0.68 32.55 -12.68
C LYS A 441 0.57 34.04 -13.02
N LEU A 442 -0.35 34.40 -13.90
CA LEU A 442 -0.72 35.80 -14.08
C LEU A 442 -1.29 36.28 -12.75
N SER A 443 -0.56 37.12 -12.03
CA SER A 443 -1.07 37.71 -10.80
C SER A 443 -2.26 38.61 -11.11
N ALA A 444 -3.24 38.69 -10.19
CA ALA A 444 -4.42 39.55 -10.36
C ALA A 444 -4.06 41.02 -10.60
N SER A 445 -2.89 41.47 -10.20
CA SER A 445 -2.35 42.80 -10.51
C SER A 445 -2.02 43.01 -12.00
N SER A 446 -1.85 41.93 -12.77
CA SER A 446 -1.61 42.00 -14.21
C SER A 446 -2.91 42.25 -15.03
N TYR A 447 -4.07 42.14 -14.38
CA TYR A 447 -5.39 42.36 -15.02
C TYR A 447 -5.85 43.82 -15.10
N LYS A 448 -5.04 44.78 -14.72
CA LYS A 448 -5.40 46.22 -14.76
C LYS A 448 -5.71 46.78 -16.14
N TYR A 449 -5.69 45.98 -17.19
CA TYR A 449 -5.86 46.44 -18.57
C TYR A 449 -7.07 45.81 -19.29
N LEU A 450 -8.00 45.23 -18.56
CA LEU A 450 -9.34 44.92 -19.10
C LEU A 450 -10.25 46.15 -18.88
N GLU A 451 -10.13 47.14 -19.72
CA GLU A 451 -11.15 48.20 -19.79
C GLU A 451 -12.31 47.71 -20.65
N ASN A 452 -13.50 47.70 -20.09
CA ASN A 452 -14.77 47.48 -20.75
C ASN A 452 -14.95 46.12 -21.45
N GLY A 453 -14.39 45.05 -20.93
CA GLY A 453 -14.65 43.71 -21.48
C GLY A 453 -14.00 43.41 -22.84
N THR A 454 -13.19 44.31 -23.37
CA THR A 454 -12.50 44.12 -24.65
C THR A 454 -11.01 43.94 -24.44
N LEU A 455 -10.44 42.79 -24.85
CA LEU A 455 -9.01 42.56 -24.87
C LEU A 455 -8.33 43.50 -25.87
N SER A 456 -7.55 44.46 -25.37
CA SER A 456 -6.69 45.26 -26.25
C SER A 456 -5.58 44.37 -26.81
N PRO A 457 -5.24 44.41 -28.10
CA PRO A 457 -4.15 43.63 -28.70
C PRO A 457 -2.77 44.20 -28.29
N ARG A 458 -2.48 44.21 -27.02
CA ARG A 458 -1.19 44.68 -26.49
C ARG A 458 -0.21 43.55 -26.35
N THR A 459 1.02 43.82 -26.68
CA THR A 459 2.14 42.92 -26.47
C THR A 459 2.79 43.24 -25.14
N PHE A 460 2.98 42.22 -24.33
CA PHE A 460 3.64 42.33 -23.04
C PHE A 460 5.04 41.70 -23.12
N ILE A 461 5.99 42.25 -22.37
CA ILE A 461 7.26 41.61 -22.10
C ILE A 461 7.19 41.09 -20.68
N VAL A 462 7.18 39.77 -20.56
CA VAL A 462 7.17 39.09 -19.27
C VAL A 462 8.59 38.60 -18.97
N ARG A 463 9.11 38.93 -17.80
CA ARG A 463 10.37 38.31 -17.33
C ARG A 463 10.07 37.01 -16.64
N THR A 464 10.73 35.95 -17.08
CA THR A 464 10.68 34.64 -16.44
C THR A 464 11.38 34.69 -15.09
N ALA A 465 11.12 33.73 -14.21
CA ALA A 465 11.85 33.55 -12.96
C ALA A 465 13.39 33.40 -13.19
N THR A 466 13.79 32.97 -14.40
CA THR A 466 15.20 32.87 -14.80
C THR A 466 15.74 34.15 -15.44
N GLY A 467 14.98 35.26 -15.42
CA GLY A 467 15.39 36.56 -15.96
C GLY A 467 15.28 36.71 -17.48
N LYS A 468 14.86 35.68 -18.22
CA LYS A 468 14.63 35.79 -19.67
C LYS A 468 13.41 36.65 -19.96
N ALA A 469 13.48 37.51 -20.97
CA ALA A 469 12.35 38.28 -21.45
C ALA A 469 11.61 37.47 -22.53
N VAL A 470 10.32 37.31 -22.35
CA VAL A 470 9.42 36.65 -23.32
C VAL A 470 8.39 37.66 -23.80
N LYS A 471 8.24 37.78 -25.12
CA LYS A 471 7.23 38.62 -25.73
C LYS A 471 5.92 37.83 -25.81
N MET A 472 4.88 38.30 -25.14
CA MET A 472 3.56 37.67 -25.09
C MET A 472 2.50 38.60 -25.70
N SER A 473 1.66 38.07 -26.55
CA SER A 473 0.49 38.78 -27.07
C SER A 473 -0.77 37.94 -26.87
N PHE A 474 -1.84 38.58 -26.46
CA PHE A 474 -3.14 37.95 -26.32
C PHE A 474 -3.94 38.07 -27.65
N GLY A 475 -4.47 36.95 -28.08
CA GLY A 475 -5.38 36.91 -29.23
C GLY A 475 -6.84 37.01 -28.80
N ASN A 476 -7.73 36.68 -29.68
CA ASN A 476 -9.18 36.78 -29.44
C ASN A 476 -9.61 35.71 -28.39
N LEU A 477 -10.53 36.14 -27.53
CA LEU A 477 -11.28 35.24 -26.67
C LEU A 477 -12.26 34.43 -27.51
N SER A 478 -12.47 33.16 -27.21
CA SER A 478 -13.51 32.35 -27.82
C SER A 478 -14.90 32.94 -27.55
N SER A 479 -15.86 32.67 -28.43
CA SER A 479 -17.23 33.20 -28.30
C SER A 479 -17.95 32.79 -27.01
N ASP A 480 -17.51 31.71 -26.37
CA ASP A 480 -18.02 31.22 -25.08
C ASP A 480 -17.26 31.81 -23.88
N GLY A 481 -16.28 32.69 -24.10
CA GLY A 481 -15.49 33.33 -23.07
C GLY A 481 -14.53 32.41 -22.30
N ARG A 482 -14.35 31.16 -22.71
CA ARG A 482 -13.60 30.15 -21.95
C ARG A 482 -12.19 29.89 -22.47
N THR A 483 -11.88 30.25 -23.70
CA THR A 483 -10.58 29.99 -24.32
C THR A 483 -9.95 31.29 -24.82
N LEU A 484 -8.71 31.55 -24.37
CA LEU A 484 -7.92 32.70 -24.79
C LEU A 484 -6.73 32.22 -25.61
N ASN A 485 -6.57 32.74 -26.82
CA ASN A 485 -5.40 32.47 -27.64
C ASN A 485 -4.20 33.31 -27.16
N ILE A 486 -3.13 32.66 -26.75
CA ILE A 486 -1.90 33.32 -26.34
C ILE A 486 -0.80 32.98 -27.35
N ARG A 487 -0.13 33.99 -27.88
CA ARG A 487 1.06 33.84 -28.71
C ARG A 487 2.27 34.34 -27.92
N TYR A 488 3.33 33.57 -27.92
CA TYR A 488 4.61 33.94 -27.29
C TYR A 488 5.77 33.75 -28.28
N LYS A 489 6.83 34.53 -28.15
CA LYS A 489 8.09 34.45 -28.89
C LYS A 489 9.25 34.68 -27.94
#